data_290fd1c698c955d836a3c224314ffd03
#
_entry.id   290fd1c698c955d836a3c224314ffd03
#
_cell.length_a   1.000
_cell.length_b   1.000
_cell.length_c   1.000
_cell.angle_alpha   90.00
_cell.angle_beta   90.00
_cell.angle_gamma   90.00
#
_symmetry.space_group_name_H-M   'P 1'
#
loop_
_entity.id
_entity.type
_entity.pdbx_description
1 polymer ?
#
loop_
_entity_poly.entity_id
_entity_poly.type
_entity_poly.pdbx_seq_one_letter_code
_entity_poly.pdbx_strand_id
1 'polypeptide(L)'
;AALTRQVLVKTLIGEQEVRYREWVGNNMKSVDSLTAGRVGYLHLPDMSTHGIAEFHRGYLAQVDREGLIVDVRYNAGGMVSPLILEKLAHRHLGYDVPRWGSPESYPYHTLRGHLIVIANQFTGSDGDMFTTSFRQLQLGPLVGKRTWGGVIGIDGRYQLVDGTTTTQPQYSIWFHHAGWTVENHGVDPDIEVEDTPQSFVKNEDPMLARTVQEMLRLLKEKPVQSVSYSPSPRRLLPD
;
A
#
# COMPACT_ATOMS: atom_id res chain seq x y z
N ALA A 1 -38.69 27.07 -23.11
CA ALA A 1 -37.51 27.88 -22.78
C ALA A 1 -36.52 26.98 -22.02
N ALA A 2 -35.34 26.75 -22.57
CA ALA A 2 -34.28 26.02 -21.87
C ALA A 2 -33.82 26.87 -20.69
N LEU A 3 -33.85 26.30 -19.47
CA LEU A 3 -33.34 26.93 -18.26
C LEU A 3 -31.78 27.01 -18.37
N THR A 4 -31.28 28.20 -18.62
CA THR A 4 -29.82 28.46 -18.62
C THR A 4 -29.33 28.42 -17.16
N ARG A 5 -28.41 27.51 -16.86
CA ARG A 5 -27.78 27.40 -15.54
C ARG A 5 -26.38 28.00 -15.59
N GLN A 6 -26.09 28.97 -14.73
CA GLN A 6 -24.75 29.46 -14.52
C GLN A 6 -24.08 28.59 -13.45
N VAL A 7 -22.88 28.12 -13.73
CA VAL A 7 -22.06 27.34 -12.81
C VAL A 7 -20.74 28.06 -12.62
N LEU A 8 -20.40 28.34 -11.36
CA LEU A 8 -19.09 28.89 -11.01
C LEU A 8 -18.07 27.74 -11.03
N VAL A 9 -17.07 27.84 -11.88
CA VAL A 9 -15.98 26.86 -12.00
C VAL A 9 -14.69 27.48 -11.50
N LYS A 10 -14.05 26.83 -10.50
CA LYS A 10 -12.72 27.21 -10.07
C LYS A 10 -11.71 26.61 -11.03
N THR A 11 -10.87 27.44 -11.63
CA THR A 11 -9.76 26.98 -12.49
C THR A 11 -8.66 26.31 -11.67
N LEU A 12 -7.99 25.31 -12.26
CA LEU A 12 -6.86 24.61 -11.66
C LEU A 12 -5.55 25.28 -12.11
N ILE A 13 -4.56 25.32 -11.22
CA ILE A 13 -3.20 25.75 -11.54
C ILE A 13 -2.46 24.63 -12.31
N GLY A 14 -2.81 23.35 -12.04
CA GLY A 14 -2.27 22.17 -12.69
C GLY A 14 -3.23 20.99 -12.56
N GLU A 15 -3.08 20.02 -13.44
CA GLU A 15 -3.96 18.84 -13.47
C GLU A 15 -3.40 17.61 -12.76
N GLN A 16 -2.13 17.62 -12.35
CA GLN A 16 -1.42 16.44 -11.84
C GLN A 16 -2.14 15.79 -10.65
N GLU A 17 -2.50 16.59 -9.65
CA GLU A 17 -3.19 16.07 -8.46
C GLU A 17 -4.58 15.51 -8.79
N VAL A 18 -5.31 16.14 -9.69
CA VAL A 18 -6.63 15.68 -10.10
C VAL A 18 -6.52 14.36 -10.88
N ARG A 19 -5.58 14.27 -11.82
CA ARG A 19 -5.31 13.03 -12.58
C ARG A 19 -4.84 11.90 -11.68
N TYR A 20 -3.99 12.20 -10.71
CA TYR A 20 -3.56 11.25 -9.69
C TYR A 20 -4.75 10.71 -8.90
N ARG A 21 -5.61 11.59 -8.38
CA ARG A 21 -6.81 11.21 -7.64
C ARG A 21 -7.78 10.39 -8.49
N GLU A 22 -7.95 10.75 -9.74
CA GLU A 22 -8.78 10.00 -10.68
C GLU A 22 -8.22 8.60 -10.92
N TRP A 23 -6.91 8.47 -11.17
CA TRP A 23 -6.25 7.18 -11.37
C TRP A 23 -6.38 6.28 -10.14
N VAL A 24 -6.07 6.77 -8.94
CA VAL A 24 -6.23 6.02 -7.69
C VAL A 24 -7.70 5.62 -7.48
N GLY A 25 -8.62 6.54 -7.69
CA GLY A 25 -10.05 6.29 -7.56
C GLY A 25 -10.59 5.25 -8.54
N ASN A 26 -10.10 5.24 -9.78
CA ASN A 26 -10.46 4.24 -10.78
C ASN A 26 -9.89 2.86 -10.43
N ASN A 27 -8.65 2.79 -9.96
CA ASN A 27 -8.06 1.53 -9.49
C ASN A 27 -8.83 0.96 -8.30
N MET A 28 -9.18 1.80 -7.32
CA MET A 28 -10.00 1.39 -6.18
C MET A 28 -11.36 0.83 -6.62
N LYS A 29 -12.06 1.51 -7.52
CA LYS A 29 -13.35 1.05 -8.07
C LYS A 29 -13.20 -0.26 -8.84
N SER A 30 -12.12 -0.40 -9.61
CA SER A 30 -11.83 -1.63 -10.36
C SER A 30 -11.62 -2.81 -9.41
N VAL A 31 -10.78 -2.65 -8.38
CA VAL A 31 -10.55 -3.69 -7.37
C VAL A 31 -11.86 -4.05 -6.64
N ASP A 32 -12.61 -3.05 -6.20
CA ASP A 32 -13.89 -3.26 -5.51
C ASP A 32 -14.87 -4.05 -6.37
N SER A 33 -15.03 -3.68 -7.64
CA SER A 33 -15.91 -4.36 -8.60
C SER A 33 -15.47 -5.79 -8.89
N LEU A 34 -14.17 -6.00 -9.18
CA LEU A 34 -13.64 -7.31 -9.53
C LEU A 34 -13.62 -8.31 -8.36
N THR A 35 -13.67 -7.81 -7.14
CA THR A 35 -13.63 -8.63 -5.91
C THR A 35 -14.94 -8.63 -5.14
N ALA A 36 -16.00 -8.05 -5.70
CA ALA A 36 -17.30 -7.89 -5.03
C ALA A 36 -17.17 -7.26 -3.63
N GLY A 37 -16.33 -6.23 -3.51
CA GLY A 37 -16.11 -5.49 -2.27
C GLY A 37 -15.24 -6.20 -1.22
N ARG A 38 -14.68 -7.36 -1.53
CA ARG A 38 -13.90 -8.16 -0.55
C ARG A 38 -12.48 -7.64 -0.34
N VAL A 39 -11.92 -6.92 -1.30
CA VAL A 39 -10.54 -6.47 -1.29
C VAL A 39 -10.46 -4.95 -1.31
N GLY A 40 -9.61 -4.40 -0.46
CA GLY A 40 -9.26 -3.00 -0.44
C GLY A 40 -8.09 -2.67 -1.36
N TYR A 41 -7.99 -1.39 -1.73
CA TYR A 41 -6.87 -0.86 -2.50
C TYR A 41 -6.48 0.52 -1.96
N LEU A 42 -5.19 0.73 -1.79
CA LEU A 42 -4.63 2.06 -1.51
C LEU A 42 -3.34 2.24 -2.30
N HIS A 43 -3.05 3.49 -2.66
CA HIS A 43 -1.80 3.87 -3.31
C HIS A 43 -0.97 4.76 -2.38
N LEU A 44 0.33 4.50 -2.33
CA LEU A 44 1.31 5.28 -1.58
C LEU A 44 2.20 6.04 -2.58
N PRO A 45 1.98 7.34 -2.78
CA PRO A 45 2.72 8.11 -3.78
C PRO A 45 4.17 8.38 -3.40
N ASP A 46 4.44 8.39 -2.11
CA ASP A 46 5.76 8.59 -1.52
C ASP A 46 5.81 7.95 -0.12
N MET A 47 6.98 7.95 0.49
CA MET A 47 7.20 7.58 1.89
C MET A 47 7.48 8.82 2.75
N SER A 48 6.64 9.84 2.60
CA SER A 48 6.73 11.11 3.34
C SER A 48 5.40 11.43 4.05
N THR A 49 5.21 12.70 4.40
CA THR A 49 3.96 13.16 5.04
C THR A 49 2.72 12.96 4.17
N HIS A 50 2.86 13.01 2.83
CA HIS A 50 1.75 12.74 1.93
C HIS A 50 1.41 11.24 1.93
N GLY A 51 2.41 10.37 1.73
CA GLY A 51 2.20 8.93 1.71
C GLY A 51 1.65 8.37 3.02
N ILE A 52 2.15 8.84 4.19
CA ILE A 52 1.61 8.38 5.48
C ILE A 52 0.15 8.84 5.70
N ALA A 53 -0.21 10.02 5.21
CA ALA A 53 -1.59 10.51 5.28
C ALA A 53 -2.53 9.68 4.38
N GLU A 54 -2.10 9.36 3.14
CA GLU A 54 -2.84 8.48 2.24
C GLU A 54 -2.95 7.07 2.82
N PHE A 55 -1.88 6.56 3.43
CA PHE A 55 -1.90 5.27 4.11
C PHE A 55 -2.98 5.22 5.20
N HIS A 56 -2.95 6.14 6.14
CA HIS A 56 -3.91 6.13 7.25
C HIS A 56 -5.35 6.26 6.75
N ARG A 57 -5.59 7.15 5.79
CA ARG A 57 -6.93 7.35 5.19
C ARG A 57 -7.42 6.07 4.50
N GLY A 58 -6.60 5.49 3.64
CA GLY A 58 -6.96 4.30 2.87
C GLY A 58 -7.04 3.05 3.73
N TYR A 59 -6.08 2.86 4.63
CA TYR A 59 -6.00 1.70 5.51
C TYR A 59 -7.21 1.60 6.44
N LEU A 60 -7.50 2.67 7.18
CA LEU A 60 -8.61 2.67 8.15
C LEU A 60 -9.98 2.47 7.48
N ALA A 61 -10.15 2.99 6.26
CA ALA A 61 -11.39 2.81 5.52
C ALA A 61 -11.61 1.38 5.00
N GLN A 62 -10.56 0.54 4.98
CA GLN A 62 -10.57 -0.76 4.30
C GLN A 62 -10.03 -1.91 5.14
N VAL A 63 -9.65 -1.65 6.39
CA VAL A 63 -8.99 -2.64 7.27
C VAL A 63 -9.84 -3.87 7.55
N ASP A 64 -11.16 -3.75 7.45
CA ASP A 64 -12.11 -4.86 7.68
C ASP A 64 -12.32 -5.75 6.44
N ARG A 65 -11.72 -5.39 5.30
CA ARG A 65 -11.77 -6.21 4.08
C ARG A 65 -10.99 -7.52 4.27
N GLU A 66 -11.29 -8.50 3.43
CA GLU A 66 -10.63 -9.81 3.45
C GLU A 66 -9.21 -9.78 2.84
N GLY A 67 -8.87 -8.73 2.11
CA GLY A 67 -7.54 -8.50 1.56
C GLY A 67 -7.30 -7.02 1.32
N LEU A 68 -6.02 -6.64 1.23
CA LEU A 68 -5.61 -5.28 0.92
C LEU A 68 -4.48 -5.29 -0.10
N ILE A 69 -4.65 -4.54 -1.17
CA ILE A 69 -3.62 -4.25 -2.16
C ILE A 69 -3.00 -2.91 -1.81
N VAL A 70 -1.70 -2.89 -1.58
CA VAL A 70 -0.90 -1.69 -1.36
C VAL A 70 -0.07 -1.42 -2.60
N ASP A 71 -0.43 -0.39 -3.34
CA ASP A 71 0.25 -0.01 -4.57
C ASP A 71 1.30 1.06 -4.28
N VAL A 72 2.55 0.72 -4.52
CA VAL A 72 3.71 1.62 -4.37
C VAL A 72 4.36 1.96 -5.72
N ARG A 73 3.66 1.72 -6.83
CA ARG A 73 4.15 2.15 -8.14
C ARG A 73 4.36 3.66 -8.14
N TYR A 74 5.45 4.09 -8.76
CA TYR A 74 5.85 5.51 -8.83
C TYR A 74 6.16 6.18 -7.48
N ASN A 75 6.37 5.38 -6.42
CA ASN A 75 6.74 5.90 -5.12
C ASN A 75 8.20 6.36 -5.12
N ALA A 76 8.42 7.65 -4.95
CA ALA A 76 9.75 8.27 -5.02
C ALA A 76 10.58 8.12 -3.71
N GLY A 77 10.07 7.38 -2.72
CA GLY A 77 10.76 7.20 -1.45
C GLY A 77 10.40 8.25 -0.40
N GLY A 78 11.21 8.32 0.63
CA GLY A 78 11.03 9.16 1.82
C GLY A 78 11.72 8.57 3.04
N MET A 79 11.00 8.50 4.17
CA MET A 79 11.56 8.02 5.46
C MET A 79 10.51 7.35 6.36
N VAL A 80 9.27 7.13 5.91
CA VAL A 80 8.18 6.65 6.78
C VAL A 80 7.82 5.18 6.56
N SER A 81 8.52 4.47 5.70
CA SER A 81 8.27 3.05 5.45
C SER A 81 8.24 2.20 6.73
N PRO A 82 9.09 2.44 7.77
CA PRO A 82 9.03 1.66 9.00
C PRO A 82 7.69 1.78 9.73
N LEU A 83 7.07 2.98 9.74
CA LEU A 83 5.78 3.22 10.39
C LEU A 83 4.63 2.50 9.67
N ILE A 84 4.69 2.46 8.34
CA ILE A 84 3.71 1.74 7.51
C ILE A 84 3.87 0.23 7.70
N LEU A 85 5.11 -0.26 7.64
CA LEU A 85 5.43 -1.68 7.85
C LEU A 85 5.02 -2.17 9.23
N GLU A 86 5.28 -1.40 10.28
CA GLU A 86 4.84 -1.71 11.64
C GLU A 86 3.32 -1.98 11.65
N LYS A 87 2.54 -1.09 11.03
CA LYS A 87 1.09 -1.24 10.99
C LYS A 87 0.64 -2.45 10.17
N LEU A 88 1.26 -2.70 9.02
CA LEU A 88 0.94 -3.84 8.16
C LEU A 88 1.38 -5.18 8.77
N ALA A 89 2.43 -5.19 9.59
CA ALA A 89 2.93 -6.38 10.26
C ALA A 89 2.14 -6.78 11.52
N HIS A 90 1.26 -5.94 12.00
CA HIS A 90 0.40 -6.28 13.12
C HIS A 90 -0.45 -7.50 12.80
N ARG A 91 -0.38 -8.51 13.67
CA ARG A 91 -1.17 -9.73 13.53
C ARG A 91 -2.51 -9.57 14.24
N HIS A 92 -3.56 -9.99 13.57
CA HIS A 92 -4.86 -10.13 14.21
C HIS A 92 -4.79 -11.27 15.22
N LEU A 93 -5.10 -10.99 16.48
CA LEU A 93 -4.97 -11.96 17.59
C LEU A 93 -6.32 -12.44 18.12
N GLY A 94 -7.38 -11.66 17.94
CA GLY A 94 -8.68 -11.95 18.49
C GLY A 94 -9.67 -10.80 18.31
N TYR A 95 -10.67 -10.78 19.16
CA TYR A 95 -11.72 -9.77 19.11
C TYR A 95 -12.04 -9.26 20.52
N ASP A 96 -12.24 -7.97 20.63
CA ASP A 96 -12.99 -7.38 21.73
C ASP A 96 -14.47 -7.59 21.46
N VAL A 97 -15.13 -8.32 22.35
CA VAL A 97 -16.56 -8.61 22.24
C VAL A 97 -17.30 -7.79 23.31
N PRO A 98 -17.79 -6.59 22.96
CA PRO A 98 -18.47 -5.73 23.93
C PRO A 98 -19.83 -6.32 24.31
N ARG A 99 -20.37 -5.87 25.45
CA ARG A 99 -21.74 -6.22 25.86
C ARG A 99 -22.79 -5.70 24.86
N TRP A 100 -22.50 -4.60 24.22
CA TRP A 100 -23.37 -3.90 23.28
C TRP A 100 -22.57 -3.52 22.02
N GLY A 101 -23.10 -3.76 20.85
CA GLY A 101 -22.44 -3.46 19.58
C GLY A 101 -21.82 -4.68 18.92
N SER A 102 -21.01 -4.41 17.90
CA SER A 102 -20.32 -5.44 17.12
C SER A 102 -18.93 -5.72 17.69
N PRO A 103 -18.42 -6.95 17.54
CA PRO A 103 -17.03 -7.25 17.88
C PRO A 103 -16.05 -6.44 17.04
N GLU A 104 -14.97 -6.01 17.66
CA GLU A 104 -13.87 -5.25 17.05
C GLU A 104 -12.57 -6.06 17.04
N SER A 105 -11.74 -5.89 16.02
CA SER A 105 -10.46 -6.59 15.92
C SER A 105 -9.52 -6.24 17.08
N TYR A 106 -8.84 -7.24 17.64
CA TYR A 106 -7.77 -7.04 18.59
C TYR A 106 -6.43 -7.51 18.01
N PRO A 107 -5.37 -6.66 17.98
CA PRO A 107 -5.40 -5.20 18.22
C PRO A 107 -6.32 -4.44 17.24
N TYR A 108 -6.78 -3.25 17.67
CA TYR A 108 -7.64 -2.41 16.83
C TYR A 108 -7.03 -2.12 15.46
N HIS A 109 -7.90 -2.05 14.46
CA HIS A 109 -7.51 -1.72 13.08
C HIS A 109 -6.42 -2.65 12.54
N THR A 110 -6.54 -3.94 12.79
CA THR A 110 -5.63 -4.95 12.25
C THR A 110 -6.30 -5.70 11.11
N LEU A 111 -5.62 -5.76 9.95
CA LEU A 111 -6.09 -6.54 8.81
C LEU A 111 -6.13 -8.02 9.15
N ARG A 112 -7.24 -8.68 8.81
CA ARG A 112 -7.45 -10.11 9.08
C ARG A 112 -7.05 -11.02 7.93
N GLY A 113 -6.90 -10.46 6.76
CA GLY A 113 -6.74 -11.19 5.52
C GLY A 113 -5.36 -11.01 4.88
N HIS A 114 -5.35 -11.10 3.56
CA HIS A 114 -4.13 -11.13 2.78
C HIS A 114 -3.67 -9.74 2.40
N LEU A 115 -2.34 -9.58 2.29
CA LEU A 115 -1.68 -8.40 1.75
C LEU A 115 -1.01 -8.75 0.42
N ILE A 116 -1.07 -7.85 -0.54
CA ILE A 116 -0.25 -7.88 -1.76
C ILE A 116 0.27 -6.47 -2.00
N VAL A 117 1.54 -6.36 -2.40
CA VAL A 117 2.15 -5.10 -2.82
C VAL A 117 2.32 -5.09 -4.34
N ILE A 118 2.01 -3.96 -4.98
CA ILE A 118 2.35 -3.71 -6.38
C ILE A 118 3.51 -2.71 -6.42
N ALA A 119 4.56 -3.01 -7.17
CA ALA A 119 5.69 -2.11 -7.40
C ALA A 119 6.09 -2.09 -8.86
N ASN A 120 6.82 -1.03 -9.25
CA ASN A 120 7.42 -0.94 -10.58
C ASN A 120 8.83 -0.34 -10.51
N GLN A 121 9.48 -0.19 -11.67
CA GLN A 121 10.83 0.34 -11.80
C GLN A 121 10.99 1.81 -11.35
N PHE A 122 9.91 2.49 -11.02
CA PHE A 122 9.90 3.85 -10.48
C PHE A 122 9.63 3.88 -8.97
N THR A 123 9.46 2.71 -8.34
CA THR A 123 9.44 2.56 -6.89
C THR A 123 10.87 2.63 -6.41
N GLY A 124 11.24 3.66 -5.66
CA GLY A 124 12.65 3.90 -5.33
C GLY A 124 12.91 4.36 -3.90
N SER A 125 14.18 4.35 -3.52
CA SER A 125 14.66 4.82 -2.22
C SER A 125 13.93 4.13 -1.04
N ASP A 126 13.25 4.86 -0.17
CA ASP A 126 12.44 4.25 0.91
C ASP A 126 11.29 3.36 0.37
N GLY A 127 10.94 3.46 -0.91
CA GLY A 127 10.06 2.51 -1.60
C GLY A 127 10.74 1.16 -1.85
N ASP A 128 12.03 1.14 -2.22
CA ASP A 128 12.85 -0.09 -2.28
C ASP A 128 12.98 -0.71 -0.89
N MET A 129 13.20 0.12 0.14
CA MET A 129 13.32 -0.33 1.52
C MET A 129 12.01 -0.94 2.02
N PHE A 130 10.88 -0.32 1.67
CA PHE A 130 9.55 -0.84 1.98
C PHE A 130 9.34 -2.23 1.36
N THR A 131 9.59 -2.37 0.06
CA THR A 131 9.37 -3.64 -0.66
C THR A 131 10.32 -4.74 -0.19
N THR A 132 11.61 -4.42 0.08
CA THR A 132 12.56 -5.34 0.69
C THR A 132 12.06 -5.85 2.04
N SER A 133 11.68 -4.93 2.91
CA SER A 133 11.23 -5.25 4.26
C SER A 133 9.90 -6.01 4.26
N PHE A 134 8.97 -5.65 3.38
CA PHE A 134 7.70 -6.34 3.19
C PHE A 134 7.91 -7.83 2.86
N ARG A 135 8.84 -8.13 1.95
CA ARG A 135 9.22 -9.51 1.59
C ARG A 135 9.94 -10.21 2.73
N GLN A 136 10.90 -9.54 3.40
CA GLN A 136 11.63 -10.11 4.52
C GLN A 136 10.70 -10.47 5.69
N LEU A 137 9.68 -9.66 5.95
CA LEU A 137 8.64 -9.92 6.95
C LEU A 137 7.60 -10.94 6.48
N GLN A 138 7.67 -11.40 5.24
CA GLN A 138 6.74 -12.38 4.65
C GLN A 138 5.27 -11.96 4.77
N LEU A 139 4.98 -10.67 4.58
CA LEU A 139 3.64 -10.13 4.72
C LEU A 139 2.71 -10.50 3.56
N GLY A 140 3.27 -10.81 2.39
CA GLY A 140 2.54 -11.20 1.20
C GLY A 140 3.42 -11.16 -0.05
N PRO A 141 2.89 -11.49 -1.23
CA PRO A 141 3.63 -11.41 -2.48
C PRO A 141 3.81 -9.96 -2.97
N LEU A 142 4.92 -9.73 -3.67
CA LEU A 142 5.24 -8.54 -4.43
C LEU A 142 4.95 -8.81 -5.91
N VAL A 143 4.11 -7.99 -6.53
CA VAL A 143 3.71 -8.12 -7.93
C VAL A 143 4.19 -6.91 -8.73
N GLY A 144 4.59 -7.12 -9.97
CA GLY A 144 4.95 -6.04 -10.89
C GLY A 144 6.34 -6.15 -11.46
N LYS A 145 7.14 -5.10 -11.36
CA LYS A 145 8.52 -5.07 -11.87
C LYS A 145 9.52 -4.80 -10.77
N ARG A 146 10.78 -5.15 -11.04
CA ARG A 146 11.91 -4.81 -10.16
C ARG A 146 11.91 -3.33 -9.86
N THR A 147 12.11 -2.98 -8.59
CA THR A 147 12.18 -1.60 -8.13
C THR A 147 13.48 -0.92 -8.54
N TRP A 148 13.62 0.36 -8.30
CA TRP A 148 14.72 1.19 -8.81
C TRP A 148 16.11 0.80 -8.29
N GLY A 149 16.24 0.57 -6.98
CA GLY A 149 17.50 0.16 -6.38
C GLY A 149 18.45 1.31 -6.01
N GLY A 150 17.93 2.44 -5.64
CA GLY A 150 18.73 3.54 -5.11
C GLY A 150 18.41 3.79 -3.64
N VAL A 151 19.12 3.13 -2.74
CA VAL A 151 18.83 3.15 -1.29
C VAL A 151 19.90 3.84 -0.44
N ILE A 152 20.98 4.34 -1.05
CA ILE A 152 21.96 5.14 -0.34
C ILE A 152 21.30 6.38 0.24
N GLY A 153 21.41 6.55 1.56
CA GLY A 153 20.92 7.77 2.22
C GLY A 153 21.72 8.99 1.79
N ILE A 154 21.02 9.99 1.30
CA ILE A 154 21.58 11.26 0.84
C ILE A 154 21.35 12.35 1.87
N ASP A 155 22.32 13.25 2.03
CA ASP A 155 22.23 14.40 2.91
C ASP A 155 22.43 15.70 2.11
N GLY A 156 21.48 16.61 2.21
CA GLY A 156 21.51 17.94 1.59
C GLY A 156 21.94 19.06 2.53
N ARG A 157 22.58 18.76 3.69
CA ARG A 157 23.00 19.79 4.65
C ARG A 157 24.11 20.71 4.15
N TYR A 158 24.90 20.23 3.20
CA TYR A 158 26.05 20.97 2.72
C TYR A 158 25.70 21.75 1.48
N GLN A 159 25.91 23.06 1.55
CA GLN A 159 25.69 23.98 0.45
C GLN A 159 27.01 24.51 -0.07
N LEU A 160 27.09 24.72 -1.38
CA LEU A 160 28.17 25.44 -2.01
C LEU A 160 28.07 26.93 -1.73
N VAL A 161 29.12 27.69 -2.07
CA VAL A 161 29.19 29.14 -1.84
C VAL A 161 28.06 29.90 -2.52
N ASP A 162 27.55 29.39 -3.64
CA ASP A 162 26.44 29.96 -4.41
C ASP A 162 25.04 29.53 -3.90
N GLY A 163 24.99 28.77 -2.78
CA GLY A 163 23.75 28.25 -2.22
C GLY A 163 23.22 26.97 -2.86
N THR A 164 23.93 26.42 -3.86
CA THR A 164 23.57 25.12 -4.44
C THR A 164 23.72 24.02 -3.40
N THR A 165 22.66 23.23 -3.19
CA THR A 165 22.71 22.07 -2.30
C THR A 165 23.31 20.87 -3.02
N THR A 166 24.33 20.26 -2.40
CA THR A 166 24.88 18.98 -2.87
C THR A 166 24.24 17.83 -2.13
N THR A 167 23.77 16.82 -2.85
CA THR A 167 23.33 15.56 -2.27
C THR A 167 24.52 14.65 -2.13
N GLN A 168 24.91 14.36 -0.89
CA GLN A 168 26.06 13.51 -0.62
C GLN A 168 25.60 12.17 -0.02
N PRO A 169 26.22 11.04 -0.44
CA PRO A 169 25.98 9.76 0.20
C PRO A 169 26.46 9.83 1.64
N GLN A 170 25.59 9.57 2.59
CA GLN A 170 25.87 9.65 4.01
C GLN A 170 25.85 8.29 4.70
N TYR A 171 24.91 7.43 4.32
CA TYR A 171 24.80 6.09 4.89
C TYR A 171 24.29 5.11 3.85
N SER A 172 24.68 3.85 4.01
CA SER A 172 24.17 2.72 3.23
C SER A 172 23.36 1.80 4.14
N ILE A 173 22.48 1.01 3.54
CA ILE A 173 21.60 0.12 4.27
C ILE A 173 21.96 -1.33 3.98
N TRP A 174 22.08 -2.10 5.05
CA TRP A 174 22.31 -3.53 4.99
C TRP A 174 21.09 -4.28 5.54
N PHE A 175 20.58 -5.21 4.75
CA PHE A 175 19.44 -6.05 5.13
C PHE A 175 19.89 -7.47 5.47
N HIS A 176 19.33 -8.07 6.50
CA HIS A 176 19.65 -9.45 6.88
C HIS A 176 19.43 -10.46 5.76
N HIS A 177 18.41 -10.26 4.93
CA HIS A 177 18.08 -11.16 3.82
C HIS A 177 18.84 -10.85 2.53
N ALA A 178 19.04 -9.58 2.22
CA ALA A 178 19.60 -9.13 0.95
C ALA A 178 21.04 -8.57 1.07
N GLY A 179 21.58 -8.37 2.30
CA GLY A 179 22.87 -7.74 2.48
C GLY A 179 22.87 -6.30 1.92
N TRP A 180 23.89 -5.98 1.14
CA TRP A 180 24.06 -4.68 0.45
C TRP A 180 23.41 -4.62 -0.94
N THR A 181 22.82 -5.73 -1.42
CA THR A 181 22.49 -5.90 -2.85
C THR A 181 21.27 -5.12 -3.32
N VAL A 182 20.51 -4.48 -2.43
CA VAL A 182 19.40 -3.63 -2.82
C VAL A 182 19.88 -2.38 -3.56
N GLU A 183 21.02 -1.81 -3.11
CA GLU A 183 21.66 -0.71 -3.84
C GLU A 183 22.14 -1.18 -5.21
N ASN A 184 21.86 -0.41 -6.25
CA ASN A 184 22.16 -0.68 -7.66
C ASN A 184 21.44 -1.91 -8.26
N HIS A 185 20.50 -2.53 -7.53
CA HIS A 185 19.71 -3.65 -8.06
C HIS A 185 18.22 -3.45 -7.91
N GLY A 186 17.77 -3.00 -6.74
CA GLY A 186 16.36 -2.98 -6.37
C GLY A 186 15.86 -4.31 -5.84
N VAL A 187 14.55 -4.49 -5.89
CA VAL A 187 13.84 -5.67 -5.38
C VAL A 187 13.08 -6.33 -6.51
N ASP A 188 13.42 -7.58 -6.78
CA ASP A 188 12.67 -8.39 -7.75
C ASP A 188 11.28 -8.74 -7.21
N PRO A 189 10.23 -8.67 -8.04
CA PRO A 189 8.90 -9.12 -7.64
C PRO A 189 8.85 -10.64 -7.51
N ASP A 190 7.91 -11.14 -6.71
CA ASP A 190 7.58 -12.57 -6.67
C ASP A 190 6.77 -13.01 -7.89
N ILE A 191 6.01 -12.07 -8.45
CA ILE A 191 5.21 -12.26 -9.67
C ILE A 191 5.54 -11.12 -10.63
N GLU A 192 6.35 -11.42 -11.65
CA GLU A 192 6.71 -10.42 -12.64
C GLU A 192 5.55 -10.18 -13.62
N VAL A 193 5.25 -8.89 -13.85
CA VAL A 193 4.25 -8.44 -14.82
C VAL A 193 4.78 -7.22 -15.54
N GLU A 194 4.70 -7.24 -16.86
CA GLU A 194 5.17 -6.15 -17.70
C GLU A 194 4.01 -5.33 -18.28
N ASP A 195 4.13 -4.01 -18.17
CA ASP A 195 3.30 -3.09 -18.94
C ASP A 195 3.82 -3.04 -20.36
N THR A 196 2.94 -3.24 -21.32
CA THR A 196 3.29 -3.18 -22.73
C THR A 196 2.74 -1.91 -23.38
N PRO A 197 3.35 -1.40 -24.46
CA PRO A 197 2.75 -0.30 -25.22
C PRO A 197 1.30 -0.59 -25.63
N GLN A 198 0.98 -1.86 -25.90
CA GLN A 198 -0.36 -2.29 -26.28
C GLN A 198 -1.35 -2.16 -25.14
N SER A 199 -0.96 -2.52 -23.89
CA SER A 199 -1.83 -2.35 -22.72
C SER A 199 -2.08 -0.88 -22.44
N PHE A 200 -1.05 -0.04 -22.59
CA PHE A 200 -1.18 1.41 -22.44
C PHE A 200 -2.17 2.02 -23.45
N VAL A 201 -2.07 1.66 -24.74
CA VAL A 201 -3.00 2.15 -25.77
C VAL A 201 -4.43 1.72 -25.52
N LYS A 202 -4.64 0.53 -24.92
CA LYS A 202 -5.96 0.01 -24.55
C LYS A 202 -6.45 0.52 -23.20
N ASN A 203 -5.67 1.30 -22.51
CA ASN A 203 -5.94 1.75 -21.12
C ASN A 203 -6.18 0.57 -20.16
N GLU A 204 -5.40 -0.51 -20.33
CA GLU A 204 -5.40 -1.69 -19.48
C GLU A 204 -4.28 -1.57 -18.42
N ASP A 205 -4.51 -2.09 -17.23
CA ASP A 205 -3.51 -2.20 -16.15
C ASP A 205 -3.23 -3.69 -15.85
N PRO A 206 -2.24 -4.30 -16.56
CA PRO A 206 -1.93 -5.72 -16.37
C PRO A 206 -1.43 -6.06 -14.98
N MET A 207 -0.68 -5.12 -14.33
CA MET A 207 -0.18 -5.34 -12.98
C MET A 207 -1.33 -5.41 -11.98
N LEU A 208 -2.27 -4.47 -12.04
CA LEU A 208 -3.44 -4.47 -11.18
C LEU A 208 -4.31 -5.70 -11.44
N ALA A 209 -4.55 -6.04 -12.70
CA ALA A 209 -5.36 -7.21 -13.08
C ALA A 209 -4.75 -8.51 -12.54
N ARG A 210 -3.41 -8.69 -12.70
CA ARG A 210 -2.72 -9.87 -12.19
C ARG A 210 -2.72 -9.92 -10.66
N THR A 211 -2.60 -8.77 -10.02
CA THR A 211 -2.66 -8.65 -8.55
C THR A 211 -4.02 -9.05 -8.01
N VAL A 212 -5.10 -8.60 -8.66
CA VAL A 212 -6.47 -9.01 -8.30
C VAL A 212 -6.67 -10.51 -8.46
N GLN A 213 -6.17 -11.10 -9.55
CA GLN A 213 -6.22 -12.56 -9.75
C GLN A 213 -5.49 -13.31 -8.64
N GLU A 214 -4.29 -12.84 -8.26
CA GLU A 214 -3.51 -13.45 -7.18
C GLU A 214 -4.21 -13.32 -5.83
N MET A 215 -4.79 -12.16 -5.53
CA MET A 215 -5.56 -11.95 -4.31
C MET A 215 -6.76 -12.89 -4.24
N LEU A 216 -7.51 -13.04 -5.32
CA LEU A 216 -8.64 -13.97 -5.39
C LEU A 216 -8.20 -15.43 -5.22
N ARG A 217 -7.03 -15.80 -5.75
CA ARG A 217 -6.43 -17.13 -5.54
C ARG A 217 -6.13 -17.36 -4.06
N LEU A 218 -5.46 -16.38 -3.40
CA LEU A 218 -5.14 -16.46 -1.98
C LEU A 218 -6.39 -16.57 -1.11
N LEU A 219 -7.41 -15.76 -1.39
CA LEU A 219 -8.69 -15.81 -0.67
C LEU A 219 -9.43 -17.14 -0.85
N LYS A 220 -9.25 -17.81 -2.00
CA LYS A 220 -9.81 -19.13 -2.25
C LYS A 220 -9.05 -20.24 -1.50
N GLU A 221 -7.73 -20.17 -1.49
CA GLU A 221 -6.88 -21.19 -0.86
C GLU A 221 -6.84 -21.07 0.67
N LYS A 222 -6.83 -19.85 1.16
CA LYS A 222 -6.79 -19.52 2.59
C LYS A 222 -7.84 -18.45 2.91
N PRO A 223 -9.13 -18.82 2.94
CA PRO A 223 -10.19 -17.86 3.22
C PRO A 223 -10.02 -17.25 4.62
N VAL A 224 -10.39 -15.99 4.74
CA VAL A 224 -10.45 -15.34 6.05
C VAL A 224 -11.51 -16.04 6.90
N GLN A 225 -11.11 -16.50 8.06
CA GLN A 225 -12.02 -17.24 8.93
C GLN A 225 -13.14 -16.32 9.44
N SER A 226 -14.37 -16.75 9.25
CA SER A 226 -15.50 -16.20 9.98
C SER A 226 -15.45 -16.72 11.42
N VAL A 227 -15.56 -15.79 12.37
CA VAL A 227 -15.48 -16.18 13.78
C VAL A 227 -16.88 -16.56 14.27
N SER A 228 -16.99 -17.77 14.81
CA SER A 228 -18.11 -18.17 15.63
C SER A 228 -17.70 -18.03 17.09
N TYR A 229 -18.31 -17.11 17.80
CA TYR A 229 -18.01 -16.93 19.23
C TYR A 229 -18.66 -18.03 20.03
N SER A 230 -17.86 -18.74 20.84
CA SER A 230 -18.41 -19.60 21.88
C SER A 230 -19.21 -18.76 22.89
N PRO A 231 -20.28 -19.29 23.49
CA PRO A 231 -21.03 -18.53 24.49
C PRO A 231 -20.12 -18.03 25.61
N SER A 232 -20.28 -16.76 25.96
CA SER A 232 -19.55 -16.20 27.10
C SER A 232 -19.88 -16.99 28.36
N PRO A 233 -18.88 -17.35 29.17
CA PRO A 233 -19.12 -18.07 30.42
C PRO A 233 -20.07 -17.27 31.34
N ARG A 234 -21.09 -17.92 31.85
CA ARG A 234 -21.95 -17.28 32.85
C ARG A 234 -21.14 -17.07 34.12
N ARG A 235 -20.92 -15.81 34.46
CA ARG A 235 -20.35 -15.44 35.75
C ARG A 235 -21.50 -15.38 36.75
N LEU A 236 -21.63 -16.43 37.59
CA LEU A 236 -22.47 -16.36 38.76
C LEU A 236 -21.87 -15.37 39.75
N LEU A 237 -22.72 -14.66 40.48
CA LEU A 237 -22.28 -13.87 41.63
C LEU A 237 -21.65 -14.84 42.63
N PRO A 238 -20.57 -14.45 43.35
CA PRO A 238 -20.08 -15.26 44.47
C PRO A 238 -21.20 -15.37 45.51
N ASP A 239 -21.34 -16.58 46.05
CA ASP A 239 -22.25 -16.86 47.15
C ASP A 239 -21.92 -16.02 48.37
#